data_7542ba6b97a45463213834be384127e1
#
_entry.id   7542ba6b97a45463213834be384127e1
#
_cell.length_a   1.000
_cell.length_b   1.000
_cell.length_c   1.000
_cell.angle_alpha   90.00
_cell.angle_beta   90.00
_cell.angle_gamma   90.00
#
_symmetry.space_group_name_H-M   'P 1'
#
loop_
_entity.id
_entity.type
_entity.pdbx_description
1 polymer ?
#
loop_
_entity_poly.entity_id
_entity_poly.type
_entity_poly.pdbx_seq_one_letter_code
_entity_poly.pdbx_strand_id
1 'polypeptide(L)'
;MASLRRHLPAIISLLLLGAGVLYLVIRNDQLSAVLATWRRIDPLHLVAAIALMILAQLAVGWRCRIILEGDGLREPNMFWPLVHIQMVTLFAAHGAIIPGFAEAAKATMFKLRFNISAARSVKLVIYERICTAIGFMMVGLLTTPPLFLVEVPSLRVIVPLLLFAGLVMLATIFALANRNISTGSPRIDWFLSSFLQVAQLYHRRRSLVELFLSALAQLLLVATIFLLLSRAMAMPIQRC
;
A
#
# COMPACT_ATOMS: atom_id res chain seq x y z
N MET A 1 -10.82 -23.08 25.46
CA MET A 1 -11.06 -23.79 24.17
C MET A 1 -11.75 -22.94 23.11
N ALA A 2 -12.60 -21.96 23.46
CA ALA A 2 -13.26 -21.08 22.46
C ALA A 2 -12.30 -20.19 21.66
N SER A 3 -11.20 -19.73 22.25
CA SER A 3 -10.23 -18.87 21.55
C SER A 3 -9.45 -19.62 20.44
N LEU A 4 -9.12 -20.88 20.67
CA LEU A 4 -8.38 -21.70 19.70
C LEU A 4 -9.23 -21.98 18.44
N ARG A 5 -10.53 -22.24 18.60
CA ARG A 5 -11.45 -22.43 17.47
C ARG A 5 -11.59 -21.18 16.60
N ARG A 6 -11.44 -19.99 17.19
CA ARG A 6 -11.52 -18.71 16.47
C ARG A 6 -10.31 -18.45 15.59
N HIS A 7 -9.14 -18.98 15.95
CA HIS A 7 -7.89 -18.81 15.20
C HIS A 7 -7.55 -20.00 14.31
N LEU A 8 -8.26 -21.12 14.43
CA LEU A 8 -8.02 -22.35 13.68
C LEU A 8 -8.01 -22.14 12.15
N PRO A 9 -8.99 -21.41 11.55
CA PRO A 9 -8.97 -21.16 10.09
C PRO A 9 -7.74 -20.37 9.64
N ALA A 10 -7.30 -19.38 10.44
CA ALA A 10 -6.12 -18.58 10.13
C ALA A 10 -4.83 -19.42 10.22
N ILE A 11 -4.74 -20.30 11.22
CA ILE A 11 -3.60 -21.21 11.39
C ILE A 11 -3.54 -22.20 10.23
N ILE A 12 -4.68 -22.80 9.85
CA ILE A 12 -4.77 -23.74 8.73
C ILE A 12 -4.38 -23.05 7.42
N SER A 13 -4.88 -21.83 7.17
CA SER A 13 -4.52 -21.05 5.98
C SER A 13 -3.03 -20.74 5.93
N LEU A 14 -2.42 -20.39 7.06
CA LEU A 14 -0.99 -20.13 7.17
C LEU A 14 -0.15 -21.39 6.91
N LEU A 15 -0.57 -22.54 7.46
CA LEU A 15 0.07 -23.83 7.24
C LEU A 15 -0.03 -24.29 5.78
N LEU A 16 -1.20 -24.15 5.15
CA LEU A 16 -1.41 -24.50 3.74
C LEU A 16 -0.57 -23.59 2.83
N LEU A 17 -0.49 -22.30 3.15
CA LEU A 17 0.35 -21.36 2.41
C LEU A 17 1.83 -21.72 2.53
N GLY A 18 2.30 -21.96 3.77
CA GLY A 18 3.69 -22.39 4.03
C GLY A 18 4.03 -23.69 3.31
N ALA A 19 3.14 -24.67 3.36
CA ALA A 19 3.29 -25.94 2.65
C ALA A 19 3.31 -25.76 1.12
N GLY A 20 2.45 -24.87 0.58
CA GLY A 20 2.42 -24.56 -0.86
C GLY A 20 3.71 -23.89 -1.34
N VAL A 21 4.21 -22.90 -0.61
CA VAL A 21 5.49 -22.24 -0.90
C VAL A 21 6.65 -23.25 -0.81
N LEU A 22 6.70 -24.05 0.25
CA LEU A 22 7.72 -25.07 0.43
C LEU A 22 7.70 -26.11 -0.70
N TYR A 23 6.50 -26.56 -1.11
CA TYR A 23 6.32 -27.47 -2.24
C TYR A 23 6.85 -26.88 -3.55
N LEU A 24 6.54 -25.62 -3.85
CA LEU A 24 7.01 -24.92 -5.06
C LEU A 24 8.54 -24.76 -5.06
N VAL A 25 9.12 -24.43 -3.92
CA VAL A 25 10.58 -24.28 -3.76
C VAL A 25 11.30 -25.62 -3.92
N ILE A 26 10.76 -26.71 -3.34
CA ILE A 26 11.35 -28.05 -3.46
C ILE A 26 11.23 -28.58 -4.89
N ARG A 27 10.06 -28.40 -5.51
CA ARG A 27 9.80 -28.91 -6.87
C ARG A 27 10.68 -28.29 -7.94
N ASN A 28 11.07 -27.01 -7.76
CA ASN A 28 11.83 -26.27 -8.78
C ASN A 28 13.34 -26.30 -8.58
N ASP A 29 13.87 -27.17 -7.71
CA ASP A 29 15.30 -27.21 -7.33
C ASP A 29 15.89 -25.85 -6.89
N GLN A 30 15.02 -24.88 -6.59
CA GLN A 30 15.43 -23.54 -6.20
C GLN A 30 15.83 -23.44 -4.72
N LEU A 31 15.59 -24.49 -3.94
CA LEU A 31 15.90 -24.46 -2.50
C LEU A 31 17.39 -24.21 -2.24
N SER A 32 18.25 -24.85 -3.01
CA SER A 32 19.71 -24.65 -2.92
C SER A 32 20.13 -23.22 -3.26
N ALA A 33 19.52 -22.64 -4.31
CA ALA A 33 19.76 -21.26 -4.72
C ALA A 33 19.23 -20.25 -3.67
N VAL A 34 18.06 -20.50 -3.12
CA VAL A 34 17.47 -19.69 -2.04
C VAL A 34 18.38 -19.76 -0.79
N LEU A 35 18.77 -20.95 -0.35
CA LEU A 35 19.65 -21.13 0.81
C LEU A 35 21.04 -20.50 0.58
N ALA A 36 21.59 -20.63 -0.63
CA ALA A 36 22.86 -19.99 -0.98
C ALA A 36 22.74 -18.46 -0.95
N THR A 37 21.62 -17.90 -1.40
CA THR A 37 21.33 -16.46 -1.32
C THR A 37 21.19 -16.02 0.14
N TRP A 38 20.46 -16.76 0.96
CA TRP A 38 20.29 -16.46 2.39
C TRP A 38 21.63 -16.43 3.15
N ARG A 39 22.53 -17.35 2.85
CA ARG A 39 23.88 -17.39 3.47
C ARG A 39 24.76 -16.20 3.09
N ARG A 40 24.45 -15.53 1.97
CA ARG A 40 25.19 -14.35 1.49
C ARG A 40 24.61 -13.03 1.95
N ILE A 41 23.40 -13.05 2.53
CA ILE A 41 22.75 -11.83 2.99
C ILE A 41 23.53 -11.26 4.18
N ASP A 42 23.92 -10.00 4.06
CA ASP A 42 24.49 -9.26 5.18
C ASP A 42 23.36 -8.99 6.22
N PRO A 43 23.50 -9.56 7.44
CA PRO A 43 22.47 -9.43 8.46
C PRO A 43 22.21 -7.99 8.88
N LEU A 44 23.19 -7.10 8.82
CA LEU A 44 23.02 -5.69 9.18
C LEU A 44 22.09 -4.98 8.20
N HIS A 45 22.30 -5.20 6.89
CA HIS A 45 21.43 -4.62 5.87
C HIS A 45 20.01 -5.19 5.94
N LEU A 46 19.87 -6.48 6.27
CA LEU A 46 18.56 -7.09 6.45
C LEU A 46 17.79 -6.48 7.63
N VAL A 47 18.45 -6.33 8.77
CA VAL A 47 17.85 -5.71 9.98
C VAL A 47 17.45 -4.26 9.68
N ALA A 48 18.33 -3.50 9.01
CA ALA A 48 18.02 -2.13 8.60
C ALA A 48 16.81 -2.08 7.65
N ALA A 49 16.72 -2.98 6.67
CA ALA A 49 15.59 -3.06 5.75
C ALA A 49 14.26 -3.37 6.50
N ILE A 50 14.30 -4.29 7.47
CA ILE A 50 13.13 -4.61 8.31
C ILE A 50 12.71 -3.39 9.13
N ALA A 51 13.64 -2.69 9.75
CA ALA A 51 13.35 -1.48 10.52
C ALA A 51 12.71 -0.40 9.65
N LEU A 52 13.23 -0.16 8.45
CA LEU A 52 12.64 0.77 7.48
C LEU A 52 11.27 0.34 7.00
N MET A 53 11.04 -0.97 6.83
CA MET A 53 9.71 -1.48 6.49
C MET A 53 8.69 -1.19 7.60
N ILE A 54 9.07 -1.35 8.86
CA ILE A 54 8.23 -0.96 10.01
C ILE A 54 7.93 0.54 9.97
N LEU A 55 8.93 1.39 9.74
CA LEU A 55 8.75 2.83 9.60
C LEU A 55 7.81 3.20 8.44
N ALA A 56 7.92 2.48 7.32
CA ALA A 56 7.00 2.67 6.20
C ALA A 56 5.54 2.36 6.60
N GLN A 57 5.30 1.31 7.39
CA GLN A 57 3.97 1.00 7.89
C GLN A 57 3.45 2.04 8.90
N LEU A 58 4.32 2.67 9.68
CA LEU A 58 3.94 3.80 10.53
C LEU A 58 3.45 4.99 9.69
N ALA A 59 4.13 5.32 8.59
CA ALA A 59 3.71 6.38 7.67
C ALA A 59 2.35 6.07 7.03
N VAL A 60 2.10 4.80 6.64
CA VAL A 60 0.80 4.36 6.12
C VAL A 60 -0.28 4.43 7.20
N GLY A 61 0.03 4.02 8.43
CA GLY A 61 -0.87 4.13 9.59
C GLY A 61 -1.27 5.58 9.87
N TRP A 62 -0.31 6.51 9.79
CA TRP A 62 -0.59 7.95 9.92
C TRP A 62 -1.52 8.45 8.81
N ARG A 63 -1.28 8.08 7.56
CA ARG A 63 -2.17 8.42 6.44
C ARG A 63 -3.58 7.89 6.66
N CYS A 64 -3.74 6.65 7.09
CA CYS A 64 -5.04 6.09 7.42
C CYS A 64 -5.75 6.88 8.53
N ARG A 65 -5.03 7.32 9.55
CA ARG A 65 -5.56 8.18 10.60
C ARG A 65 -6.16 9.47 10.03
N ILE A 66 -5.43 10.18 9.17
CA ILE A 66 -5.90 11.42 8.54
C ILE A 66 -7.21 11.16 7.76
N ILE A 67 -7.27 10.05 7.03
CA ILE A 67 -8.45 9.67 6.24
C ILE A 67 -9.65 9.37 7.15
N LEU A 68 -9.46 8.60 8.22
CA LEU A 68 -10.52 8.27 9.16
C LEU A 68 -11.02 9.50 9.92
N GLU A 69 -10.12 10.36 10.38
CA GLU A 69 -10.49 11.64 11.01
C GLU A 69 -11.26 12.54 10.05
N GLY A 70 -10.91 12.53 8.78
CA GLY A 70 -11.60 13.22 7.70
C GLY A 70 -13.02 12.70 7.43
N ASP A 71 -13.23 11.39 7.59
CA ASP A 71 -14.55 10.74 7.50
C ASP A 71 -15.37 10.86 8.81
N GLY A 72 -14.86 11.62 9.79
CA GLY A 72 -15.55 11.87 11.06
C GLY A 72 -15.34 10.80 12.13
N LEU A 73 -14.47 9.81 11.90
CA LEU A 73 -14.06 8.83 12.91
C LEU A 73 -12.90 9.41 13.74
N ARG A 74 -13.20 9.78 14.99
CA ARG A 74 -12.22 10.31 15.93
C ARG A 74 -12.25 9.49 17.20
N GLU A 75 -11.26 8.62 17.36
CA GLU A 75 -11.04 7.86 18.60
C GLU A 75 -9.70 8.25 19.23
N PRO A 76 -9.63 8.38 20.55
CA PRO A 76 -8.35 8.56 21.23
C PRO A 76 -7.47 7.32 20.95
N ASN A 77 -6.16 7.54 20.73
CA ASN A 77 -5.18 6.49 20.48
C ASN A 77 -5.44 5.59 19.25
N MET A 78 -6.12 6.13 18.23
CA MET A 78 -6.45 5.40 16.98
C MET A 78 -5.20 4.96 16.20
N PHE A 79 -4.05 5.61 16.37
CA PHE A 79 -2.85 5.39 15.57
C PHE A 79 -2.33 3.94 15.63
N TRP A 80 -2.12 3.40 16.83
CA TRP A 80 -1.55 2.06 16.99
C TRP A 80 -2.44 0.94 16.45
N PRO A 81 -3.75 0.93 16.70
CA PRO A 81 -4.66 0.02 16.01
C PRO A 81 -4.57 0.09 14.49
N LEU A 82 -4.40 1.29 13.92
CA LEU A 82 -4.24 1.43 12.46
C LEU A 82 -2.92 0.84 11.97
N VAL A 83 -1.82 1.07 12.67
CA VAL A 83 -0.53 0.43 12.36
C VAL A 83 -0.65 -1.09 12.42
N HIS A 84 -1.31 -1.64 13.44
CA HIS A 84 -1.56 -3.08 13.54
C HIS A 84 -2.36 -3.60 12.34
N ILE A 85 -3.43 -2.90 11.94
CA ILE A 85 -4.22 -3.25 10.75
C ILE A 85 -3.34 -3.24 9.49
N GLN A 86 -2.46 -2.25 9.34
CA GLN A 86 -1.54 -2.18 8.19
C GLN A 86 -0.57 -3.38 8.17
N MET A 87 0.01 -3.74 9.31
CA MET A 87 0.90 -4.90 9.41
C MET A 87 0.18 -6.19 9.01
N VAL A 88 -1.01 -6.46 9.55
CA VAL A 88 -1.81 -7.64 9.19
C VAL A 88 -2.17 -7.63 7.70
N THR A 89 -2.54 -6.46 7.16
CA THR A 89 -2.86 -6.30 5.74
C THR A 89 -1.63 -6.57 4.86
N LEU A 90 -0.45 -6.14 5.29
CA LEU A 90 0.81 -6.42 4.59
C LEU A 90 1.08 -7.92 4.50
N PHE A 91 0.94 -8.65 5.62
CA PHE A 91 1.04 -10.11 5.63
C PHE A 91 0.00 -10.76 4.72
N ALA A 92 -1.25 -10.28 4.77
CA ALA A 92 -2.31 -10.78 3.91
C ALA A 92 -2.01 -10.54 2.43
N ALA A 93 -1.42 -9.40 2.07
CA ALA A 93 -1.06 -9.06 0.69
C ALA A 93 0.03 -9.96 0.11
N HIS A 94 1.02 -10.36 0.94
CA HIS A 94 2.12 -11.22 0.50
C HIS A 94 1.81 -12.71 0.65
N GLY A 95 0.91 -13.05 1.56
CA GLY A 95 0.54 -14.44 1.85
C GLY A 95 -0.63 -14.97 1.04
N ALA A 96 -1.45 -14.11 0.45
CA ALA A 96 -2.62 -14.54 -0.32
C ALA A 96 -2.36 -14.52 -1.82
N ILE A 97 -2.70 -15.63 -2.47
CA ILE A 97 -2.64 -15.76 -3.93
C ILE A 97 -3.83 -15.03 -4.59
N ILE A 98 -4.87 -14.71 -3.81
CA ILE A 98 -6.12 -14.15 -4.32
C ILE A 98 -6.04 -12.62 -4.36
N PRO A 99 -6.15 -11.97 -5.53
CA PRO A 99 -6.23 -10.52 -5.63
C PRO A 99 -7.38 -9.95 -4.79
N GLY A 100 -7.15 -8.84 -4.10
CA GLY A 100 -8.17 -8.18 -3.26
C GLY A 100 -8.34 -8.76 -1.86
N PHE A 101 -7.65 -9.87 -1.51
CA PHE A 101 -7.75 -10.47 -0.18
C PHE A 101 -7.25 -9.52 0.91
N ALA A 102 -6.18 -8.81 0.67
CA ALA A 102 -5.62 -7.84 1.60
C ALA A 102 -6.60 -6.67 1.87
N GLU A 103 -7.28 -6.20 0.83
CA GLU A 103 -8.29 -5.15 0.92
C GLU A 103 -9.53 -5.63 1.71
N ALA A 104 -9.97 -6.85 1.44
CA ALA A 104 -11.08 -7.47 2.18
C ALA A 104 -10.72 -7.68 3.65
N ALA A 105 -9.52 -8.17 3.95
CA ALA A 105 -9.01 -8.31 5.31
C ALA A 105 -8.97 -6.95 6.03
N LYS A 106 -8.47 -5.90 5.37
CA LYS A 106 -8.42 -4.54 5.90
C LYS A 106 -9.80 -3.99 6.20
N ALA A 107 -10.75 -4.12 5.26
CA ALA A 107 -12.13 -3.68 5.46
C ALA A 107 -12.78 -4.42 6.64
N THR A 108 -12.54 -5.73 6.77
CA THR A 108 -13.03 -6.53 7.88
C THR A 108 -12.46 -6.05 9.21
N MET A 109 -11.16 -5.77 9.27
CA MET A 109 -10.52 -5.27 10.48
C MET A 109 -11.02 -3.86 10.87
N PHE A 110 -11.23 -2.97 9.90
CA PHE A 110 -11.86 -1.67 10.15
C PHE A 110 -13.27 -1.83 10.74
N LYS A 111 -14.09 -2.70 10.13
CA LYS A 111 -15.43 -3.00 10.65
C LYS A 111 -15.40 -3.48 12.10
N LEU A 112 -14.54 -4.45 12.41
CA LEU A 112 -14.46 -5.05 13.74
C LEU A 112 -13.87 -4.10 14.78
N ARG A 113 -12.82 -3.33 14.41
CA ARG A 113 -12.11 -2.49 15.36
C ARG A 113 -12.85 -1.20 15.69
N PHE A 114 -13.50 -0.60 14.69
CA PHE A 114 -14.18 0.69 14.83
C PHE A 114 -15.71 0.55 14.88
N ASN A 115 -16.22 -0.68 14.92
CA ASN A 115 -17.66 -0.98 14.97
C ASN A 115 -18.48 -0.20 13.92
N ILE A 116 -17.97 -0.12 12.69
CA ILE A 116 -18.61 0.56 11.56
C ILE A 116 -19.27 -0.45 10.61
N SER A 117 -20.19 0.03 9.77
CA SER A 117 -20.83 -0.82 8.76
C SER A 117 -19.83 -1.34 7.74
N ALA A 118 -20.10 -2.51 7.15
CA ALA A 118 -19.27 -3.09 6.10
C ALA A 118 -19.09 -2.14 4.90
N ALA A 119 -20.16 -1.47 4.49
CA ALA A 119 -20.12 -0.49 3.40
C ALA A 119 -19.17 0.67 3.70
N ARG A 120 -19.21 1.21 4.94
CA ARG A 120 -18.29 2.27 5.37
C ARG A 120 -16.85 1.78 5.43
N SER A 121 -16.62 0.55 5.90
CA SER A 121 -15.28 -0.04 5.95
C SER A 121 -14.65 -0.17 4.56
N VAL A 122 -15.40 -0.68 3.59
CA VAL A 122 -14.96 -0.79 2.18
C VAL A 122 -14.67 0.60 1.60
N LYS A 123 -15.53 1.58 1.87
CA LYS A 123 -15.36 2.97 1.43
C LYS A 123 -14.04 3.57 1.95
N LEU A 124 -13.71 3.34 3.22
CA LEU A 124 -12.45 3.80 3.81
C LEU A 124 -11.21 3.17 3.16
N VAL A 125 -11.28 1.88 2.80
CA VAL A 125 -10.19 1.21 2.06
C VAL A 125 -10.03 1.83 0.68
N ILE A 126 -11.11 2.14 -0.02
CA ILE A 126 -11.07 2.82 -1.33
C ILE A 126 -10.46 4.22 -1.19
N TYR A 127 -10.86 4.98 -0.17
CA TYR A 127 -10.27 6.30 0.10
C TYR A 127 -8.77 6.23 0.29
N GLU A 128 -8.30 5.26 1.07
CA GLU A 128 -6.87 5.08 1.29
C GLU A 128 -6.15 4.74 -0.01
N ARG A 129 -6.72 3.90 -0.88
CA ARG A 129 -6.13 3.56 -2.18
C ARG A 129 -6.07 4.77 -3.11
N ILE A 130 -7.13 5.58 -3.16
CA ILE A 130 -7.14 6.82 -3.95
C ILE A 130 -6.09 7.80 -3.43
N CYS A 131 -6.04 8.03 -2.11
CA CYS A 131 -5.04 8.91 -1.50
C CYS A 131 -3.61 8.40 -1.75
N THR A 132 -3.39 7.09 -1.71
CA THR A 132 -2.10 6.49 -2.02
C THR A 132 -1.70 6.72 -3.48
N ALA A 133 -2.62 6.49 -4.41
CA ALA A 133 -2.38 6.70 -5.84
C ALA A 133 -2.05 8.17 -6.13
N ILE A 134 -2.84 9.11 -5.59
CA ILE A 134 -2.58 10.55 -5.76
C ILE A 134 -1.21 10.92 -5.18
N GLY A 135 -0.89 10.47 -3.97
CA GLY A 135 0.39 10.74 -3.33
C GLY A 135 1.58 10.22 -4.14
N PHE A 136 1.49 9.00 -4.65
CA PHE A 136 2.54 8.43 -5.51
C PHE A 136 2.67 9.15 -6.85
N MET A 137 1.57 9.58 -7.46
CA MET A 137 1.63 10.37 -8.69
C MET A 137 2.28 11.74 -8.45
N MET A 138 1.93 12.43 -7.37
CA MET A 138 2.55 13.71 -7.01
C MET A 138 4.06 13.56 -6.76
N VAL A 139 4.47 12.56 -5.99
CA VAL A 139 5.90 12.30 -5.74
C VAL A 139 6.59 11.84 -7.01
N GLY A 140 5.96 10.98 -7.82
CA GLY A 140 6.47 10.51 -9.10
C GLY A 140 6.77 11.68 -10.04
N LEU A 141 5.87 12.67 -10.13
CA LEU A 141 6.10 13.88 -10.93
C LEU A 141 7.29 14.69 -10.43
N LEU A 142 7.43 14.85 -9.11
CA LEU A 142 8.56 15.58 -8.53
C LEU A 142 9.90 14.87 -8.77
N THR A 143 9.89 13.54 -8.89
CA THR A 143 11.07 12.72 -9.16
C THR A 143 11.33 12.51 -10.65
N THR A 144 10.46 13.00 -11.54
CA THR A 144 10.63 12.89 -12.99
C THR A 144 11.89 13.61 -13.50
N PRO A 145 12.26 14.85 -13.07
CA PRO A 145 13.43 15.53 -13.57
C PRO A 145 14.74 14.72 -13.46
N PRO A 146 15.06 14.05 -12.34
CA PRO A 146 16.24 13.18 -12.27
C PRO A 146 16.23 12.00 -13.25
N LEU A 147 15.05 11.54 -13.71
CA LEU A 147 14.97 10.45 -14.69
C LEU A 147 15.59 10.82 -16.06
N PHE A 148 15.66 12.11 -16.39
CA PHE A 148 16.34 12.56 -17.61
C PHE A 148 17.87 12.38 -17.54
N LEU A 149 18.42 12.17 -16.35
CA LEU A 149 19.83 11.87 -16.13
C LEU A 149 20.14 10.36 -16.25
N VAL A 150 19.10 9.50 -16.25
CA VAL A 150 19.26 8.05 -16.38
C VAL A 150 19.49 7.70 -17.85
N GLU A 151 20.44 6.83 -18.16
CA GLU A 151 20.84 6.46 -19.53
C GLU A 151 19.85 5.54 -20.27
N VAL A 152 18.72 5.15 -19.63
CA VAL A 152 17.71 4.29 -20.24
C VAL A 152 16.64 5.14 -20.94
N PRO A 153 16.69 5.30 -22.30
CA PRO A 153 15.80 6.21 -23.01
C PRO A 153 14.31 5.88 -22.86
N SER A 154 13.98 4.59 -22.76
CA SER A 154 12.59 4.14 -22.60
C SER A 154 11.98 4.63 -21.29
N LEU A 155 12.73 4.67 -20.19
CA LEU A 155 12.24 5.14 -18.89
C LEU A 155 11.97 6.64 -18.88
N ARG A 156 12.76 7.42 -19.63
CA ARG A 156 12.59 8.88 -19.75
C ARG A 156 11.24 9.27 -20.37
N VAL A 157 10.68 8.41 -21.21
CA VAL A 157 9.41 8.67 -21.91
C VAL A 157 8.25 7.94 -21.23
N ILE A 158 8.42 6.66 -20.92
CA ILE A 158 7.33 5.81 -20.40
C ILE A 158 6.86 6.29 -19.02
N VAL A 159 7.80 6.62 -18.12
CA VAL A 159 7.41 7.00 -16.74
C VAL A 159 6.63 8.33 -16.71
N PRO A 160 7.10 9.44 -17.32
CA PRO A 160 6.31 10.66 -17.38
C PRO A 160 4.96 10.48 -18.09
N LEU A 161 4.92 9.68 -19.16
CA LEU A 161 3.69 9.41 -19.90
C LEU A 161 2.66 8.70 -19.03
N LEU A 162 3.06 7.66 -18.30
CA LEU A 162 2.18 6.92 -17.37
C LEU A 162 1.69 7.81 -16.23
N LEU A 163 2.57 8.65 -15.66
CA LEU A 163 2.20 9.60 -14.61
C LEU A 163 1.21 10.64 -15.13
N PHE A 164 1.46 11.17 -16.31
CA PHE A 164 0.56 12.13 -16.95
C PHE A 164 -0.81 11.50 -17.27
N ALA A 165 -0.83 10.30 -17.86
CA ALA A 165 -2.07 9.57 -18.15
C ALA A 165 -2.86 9.30 -16.86
N GLY A 166 -2.19 8.90 -15.79
CA GLY A 166 -2.80 8.71 -14.48
C GLY A 166 -3.41 9.98 -13.89
N LEU A 167 -2.72 11.13 -14.05
CA LEU A 167 -3.25 12.43 -13.62
C LEU A 167 -4.45 12.87 -14.43
N VAL A 168 -4.40 12.70 -15.76
CA VAL A 168 -5.54 13.02 -16.63
C VAL A 168 -6.73 12.17 -16.26
N MET A 169 -6.54 10.88 -16.04
CA MET A 169 -7.60 9.97 -15.58
C MET A 169 -8.20 10.43 -14.24
N LEU A 170 -7.36 10.75 -13.25
CA LEU A 170 -7.81 11.26 -11.96
C LEU A 170 -8.57 12.58 -12.11
N ALA A 171 -8.03 13.54 -12.87
CA ALA A 171 -8.67 14.82 -13.11
C ALA A 171 -10.05 14.64 -13.78
N THR A 172 -10.15 13.71 -14.73
CA THR A 172 -11.42 13.37 -15.40
C THR A 172 -12.43 12.81 -14.41
N ILE A 173 -12.01 11.84 -13.56
CA ILE A 173 -12.88 11.26 -12.53
C ILE A 173 -13.35 12.34 -11.55
N PHE A 174 -12.46 13.22 -11.09
CA PHE A 174 -12.83 14.33 -10.22
C PHE A 174 -13.80 15.33 -10.88
N ALA A 175 -13.59 15.63 -12.17
CA ALA A 175 -14.46 16.52 -12.91
C ALA A 175 -15.86 15.92 -13.10
N LEU A 176 -15.95 14.63 -13.42
CA LEU A 176 -17.21 13.90 -13.52
C LEU A 176 -17.93 13.85 -12.16
N ALA A 177 -17.19 13.52 -11.10
CA ALA A 177 -17.73 13.46 -9.76
C ALA A 177 -18.29 14.84 -9.31
N ASN A 178 -17.58 15.94 -9.60
CA ASN A 178 -17.98 17.30 -9.22
C ASN A 178 -19.21 17.80 -9.98
N ARG A 179 -19.46 17.27 -11.17
CA ARG A 179 -20.67 17.62 -11.96
C ARG A 179 -21.93 16.91 -11.49
N ASN A 180 -21.87 16.09 -10.43
CA ASN A 180 -22.99 15.28 -9.93
C ASN A 180 -23.72 14.51 -11.04
N ILE A 181 -22.98 14.03 -12.03
CA ILE A 181 -23.54 13.25 -13.13
C ILE A 181 -23.97 11.90 -12.56
N SER A 182 -25.29 11.70 -12.47
CA SER A 182 -25.83 10.37 -12.22
C SER A 182 -25.64 9.53 -13.48
N THR A 183 -24.89 8.43 -13.34
CA THR A 183 -24.64 7.49 -14.45
C THR A 183 -25.78 6.49 -14.64
N GLY A 184 -26.82 6.56 -13.76
CA GLY A 184 -27.90 5.58 -13.70
C GLY A 184 -27.49 4.24 -13.07
N SER A 185 -26.23 4.08 -12.70
CA SER A 185 -25.73 2.90 -12.00
C SER A 185 -25.38 3.25 -10.54
N PRO A 186 -26.11 2.69 -9.55
CA PRO A 186 -25.86 2.98 -8.13
C PRO A 186 -24.42 2.68 -7.69
N ARG A 187 -23.77 1.70 -8.33
CA ARG A 187 -22.37 1.32 -8.02
C ARG A 187 -21.39 2.37 -8.50
N ILE A 188 -21.59 2.89 -9.73
CA ILE A 188 -20.71 3.92 -10.31
C ILE A 188 -20.91 5.23 -9.54
N ASP A 189 -22.14 5.61 -9.24
CA ASP A 189 -22.46 6.82 -8.50
C ASP A 189 -21.87 6.77 -7.08
N TRP A 190 -21.94 5.61 -6.41
CA TRP A 190 -21.28 5.39 -5.13
C TRP A 190 -19.76 5.53 -5.23
N PHE A 191 -19.14 4.97 -6.28
CA PHE A 191 -17.70 5.09 -6.52
C PHE A 191 -17.30 6.55 -6.78
N LEU A 192 -18.01 7.27 -7.65
CA LEU A 192 -17.78 8.68 -7.92
C LEU A 192 -17.93 9.56 -6.66
N SER A 193 -18.92 9.27 -5.81
CA SER A 193 -19.08 9.97 -4.54
C SER A 193 -17.89 9.79 -3.60
N SER A 194 -17.20 8.65 -3.70
CA SER A 194 -15.98 8.38 -2.94
C SER A 194 -14.83 9.29 -3.36
N PHE A 195 -14.69 9.59 -4.64
CA PHE A 195 -13.69 10.55 -5.13
C PHE A 195 -13.97 11.98 -4.66
N LEU A 196 -15.25 12.40 -4.65
CA LEU A 196 -15.63 13.73 -4.12
C LEU A 196 -15.23 13.91 -2.66
N GLN A 197 -15.44 12.89 -1.84
CA GLN A 197 -15.06 12.97 -0.44
C GLN A 197 -13.54 13.02 -0.26
N VAL A 198 -12.78 12.27 -1.06
CA VAL A 198 -11.32 12.39 -1.08
C VAL A 198 -10.89 13.79 -1.53
N ALA A 199 -11.53 14.37 -2.57
CA ALA A 199 -11.25 15.74 -2.99
C ALA A 199 -11.47 16.75 -1.87
N GLN A 200 -12.51 16.59 -1.07
CA GLN A 200 -12.77 17.44 0.10
C GLN A 200 -11.66 17.33 1.17
N LEU A 201 -11.05 16.14 1.35
CA LEU A 201 -9.88 15.98 2.22
C LEU A 201 -8.68 16.77 1.70
N TYR A 202 -8.45 16.73 0.40
CA TYR A 202 -7.35 17.48 -0.23
C TYR A 202 -7.57 19.00 -0.26
N HIS A 203 -8.80 19.46 -0.18
CA HIS A 203 -9.10 20.90 -0.04
C HIS A 203 -8.67 21.49 1.29
N ARG A 204 -8.49 20.67 2.32
CA ARG A 204 -7.92 21.10 3.60
C ARG A 204 -6.40 21.12 3.48
N ARG A 205 -5.81 22.32 3.39
CA ARG A 205 -4.36 22.52 3.23
C ARG A 205 -3.51 21.65 4.15
N ARG A 206 -3.90 21.52 5.42
CA ARG A 206 -3.21 20.68 6.40
C ARG A 206 -3.23 19.20 6.01
N SER A 207 -4.40 18.66 5.70
CA SER A 207 -4.54 17.26 5.30
C SER A 207 -3.79 16.95 4.00
N LEU A 208 -3.78 17.90 3.04
CA LEU A 208 -3.02 17.75 1.80
C LEU A 208 -1.52 17.60 2.09
N VAL A 209 -0.95 18.49 2.92
CA VAL A 209 0.47 18.43 3.28
C VAL A 209 0.79 17.12 4.00
N GLU A 210 -0.02 16.73 4.99
CA GLU A 210 0.20 15.51 5.77
C GLU A 210 0.08 14.25 4.89
N LEU A 211 -0.89 14.18 3.97
CA LEU A 211 -1.05 13.06 3.02
C LEU A 211 0.14 12.99 2.05
N PHE A 212 0.58 14.14 1.54
CA PHE A 212 1.75 14.22 0.67
C PHE A 212 3.02 13.78 1.39
N LEU A 213 3.29 14.29 2.61
CA LEU A 213 4.45 13.91 3.40
C LEU A 213 4.45 12.42 3.74
N SER A 214 3.29 11.85 4.04
CA SER A 214 3.19 10.41 4.32
C SER A 214 3.49 9.56 3.07
N ALA A 215 3.06 10.01 1.88
CA ALA A 215 3.34 9.32 0.63
C ALA A 215 4.83 9.43 0.24
N LEU A 216 5.41 10.62 0.41
CA LEU A 216 6.84 10.85 0.18
C LEU A 216 7.70 10.01 1.12
N ALA A 217 7.38 10.01 2.42
CA ALA A 217 8.09 9.20 3.41
C ALA A 217 8.00 7.71 3.05
N GLN A 218 6.83 7.21 2.70
CA GLN A 218 6.65 5.81 2.30
C GLN A 218 7.50 5.48 1.06
N LEU A 219 7.50 6.33 0.03
CA LEU A 219 8.26 6.08 -1.19
C LEU A 219 9.77 6.08 -0.92
N LEU A 220 10.28 7.05 -0.17
CA LEU A 220 11.69 7.13 0.18
C LEU A 220 12.13 5.91 1.01
N LEU A 221 11.31 5.51 1.99
CA LEU A 221 11.58 4.32 2.79
C LEU A 221 11.60 3.04 1.93
N VAL A 222 10.62 2.87 1.04
CA VAL A 222 10.57 1.71 0.13
C VAL A 222 11.77 1.71 -0.82
N ALA A 223 12.13 2.85 -1.42
CA ALA A 223 13.32 2.95 -2.27
C ALA A 223 14.60 2.59 -1.51
N THR A 224 14.75 3.08 -0.27
CA THR A 224 15.90 2.77 0.59
C THR A 224 15.93 1.28 0.95
N ILE A 225 14.77 0.64 1.21
CA ILE A 225 14.68 -0.80 1.45
C ILE A 225 15.19 -1.58 0.24
N PHE A 226 14.78 -1.22 -0.98
CA PHE A 226 15.25 -1.86 -2.20
C PHE A 226 16.76 -1.72 -2.37
N LEU A 227 17.32 -0.53 -2.11
CA LEU A 227 18.75 -0.29 -2.16
C LEU A 227 19.53 -1.11 -1.13
N LEU A 228 19.03 -1.22 0.09
CA LEU A 228 19.63 -2.03 1.14
C LEU A 228 19.58 -3.51 0.81
N LEU A 229 18.44 -4.02 0.33
CA LEU A 229 18.28 -5.41 -0.05
C LEU A 229 19.17 -5.78 -1.25
N SER A 230 19.28 -4.90 -2.26
CA SER A 230 20.17 -5.14 -3.40
C SER A 230 21.64 -5.21 -2.96
N ARG A 231 22.05 -4.37 -2.02
CA ARG A 231 23.39 -4.42 -1.42
C ARG A 231 23.57 -5.67 -0.55
N ALA A 232 22.57 -6.00 0.27
CA ALA A 232 22.61 -7.20 1.13
C ALA A 232 22.79 -8.48 0.32
N MET A 233 22.22 -8.55 -0.88
CA MET A 233 22.34 -9.69 -1.79
C MET A 233 23.57 -9.63 -2.69
N ALA A 234 24.47 -8.63 -2.49
CA ALA A 234 25.63 -8.38 -3.34
C ALA A 234 25.31 -8.37 -4.85
N MET A 235 24.09 -7.94 -5.20
CA MET A 235 23.73 -7.76 -6.61
C MET A 235 24.55 -6.63 -7.19
N PRO A 236 25.17 -6.80 -8.36
CA PRO A 236 25.85 -5.71 -9.03
C PRO A 236 24.80 -4.65 -9.37
N ILE A 237 24.79 -3.56 -8.61
CA ILE A 237 24.05 -2.37 -9.01
C ILE A 237 24.83 -1.84 -10.22
N GLN A 238 24.33 -2.13 -11.41
CA GLN A 238 24.86 -1.46 -12.59
C GLN A 238 24.71 0.04 -12.31
N ARG A 239 25.85 0.72 -12.21
CA ARG A 239 25.89 2.18 -12.12
C ARG A 239 25.34 2.67 -13.45
N CYS A 240 24.04 3.00 -13.46
CA CYS A 240 23.43 3.74 -14.54
C CYS A 240 23.87 5.20 -14.49
#